data_8121a957a603ecaab3ac2130bf960366
#
_entry.id   8121a957a603ecaab3ac2130bf960366
#
_cell.length_a   1.000
_cell.length_b   1.000
_cell.length_c   1.000
_cell.angle_alpha   90.00
_cell.angle_beta   90.00
_cell.angle_gamma   90.00
#
_symmetry.space_group_name_H-M   'P 1'
#
loop_
_entity.id
_entity.type
_entity.pdbx_description
1 polymer ?
#
loop_
_entity_poly.entity_id
_entity_poly.type
_entity_poly.pdbx_seq_one_letter_code
_entity_poly.pdbx_strand_id
1 'polypeptide(L)'
;MENNAQLLKGVLEYCVLKLIAQEPTYGYEIVMHLKQVGFSDLSESTLYPLLLRLEQQGKVTVERRPSPKGPSRKYYVVTKEGRKALLEFRQDWSQLCQLVE
;
A
#
# COMPACT_ATOMS: atom_id res chain seq x y z
N MET A 1 -13.13 -6.63 -10.72
CA MET A 1 -12.28 -6.96 -9.56
C MET A 1 -13.07 -7.18 -8.26
N GLU A 2 -14.25 -6.62 -8.18
CA GLU A 2 -15.06 -6.76 -6.94
C GLU A 2 -15.41 -8.20 -6.63
N ASN A 3 -15.56 -9.04 -7.65
CA ASN A 3 -15.90 -10.45 -7.46
C ASN A 3 -14.72 -11.33 -7.04
N ASN A 4 -13.53 -10.74 -6.93
CA ASN A 4 -12.32 -11.45 -6.54
C ASN A 4 -11.73 -10.89 -5.25
N ALA A 5 -12.57 -10.77 -4.23
CA ALA A 5 -12.16 -10.20 -2.95
C ALA A 5 -10.94 -10.88 -2.34
N GLN A 6 -10.85 -12.20 -2.49
CA GLN A 6 -9.73 -12.95 -1.95
C GLN A 6 -8.42 -12.61 -2.67
N LEU A 7 -8.45 -12.46 -3.99
CA LEU A 7 -7.29 -12.03 -4.76
C LEU A 7 -6.87 -10.62 -4.35
N LEU A 8 -7.82 -9.70 -4.27
CA LEU A 8 -7.53 -8.32 -3.87
C LEU A 8 -6.93 -8.25 -2.48
N LYS A 9 -7.47 -9.03 -1.55
CA LYS A 9 -6.96 -9.08 -0.19
C LYS A 9 -5.50 -9.55 -0.16
N GLY A 10 -5.15 -10.51 -1.01
CA GLY A 10 -3.79 -11.05 -1.05
C GLY A 10 -2.77 -10.08 -1.63
N VAL A 11 -3.18 -9.16 -2.50
CA VAL A 11 -2.25 -8.23 -3.14
C VAL A 11 -2.33 -6.80 -2.60
N LEU A 12 -3.29 -6.50 -1.73
CA LEU A 12 -3.50 -5.15 -1.24
C LEU A 12 -2.25 -4.55 -0.62
N GLU A 13 -1.55 -5.32 0.20
CA GLU A 13 -0.33 -4.86 0.88
C GLU A 13 0.70 -4.34 -0.13
N TYR A 14 0.87 -5.06 -1.24
CA TYR A 14 1.86 -4.68 -2.25
C TYR A 14 1.41 -3.49 -3.08
N CYS A 15 0.10 -3.35 -3.30
CA CYS A 15 -0.44 -2.16 -3.96
C CYS A 15 -0.21 -0.92 -3.11
N VAL A 16 -0.45 -1.02 -1.81
CA VAL A 16 -0.19 0.07 -0.87
C VAL A 16 1.30 0.42 -0.86
N LEU A 17 2.15 -0.58 -0.73
CA LEU A 17 3.59 -0.38 -0.68
C LEU A 17 4.12 0.26 -1.98
N LYS A 18 3.56 -0.14 -3.12
CA LYS A 18 3.94 0.44 -4.41
C LYS A 18 3.60 1.92 -4.48
N LEU A 19 2.43 2.32 -4.00
CA LEU A 19 2.06 3.74 -3.97
C LEU A 19 3.02 4.53 -3.10
N ILE A 20 3.37 3.99 -1.94
CA ILE A 20 4.31 4.64 -1.03
C ILE A 20 5.70 4.73 -1.66
N ALA A 21 6.11 3.71 -2.43
CA ALA A 21 7.40 3.71 -3.10
C ALA A 21 7.49 4.74 -4.23
N GLN A 22 6.37 5.09 -4.84
CA GLN A 22 6.35 6.11 -5.90
C GLN A 22 6.62 7.49 -5.35
N GLU A 23 6.02 7.83 -4.21
CA GLU A 23 6.28 9.08 -3.49
C GLU A 23 5.69 8.97 -2.09
N PRO A 24 6.20 9.75 -1.14
CA PRO A 24 5.61 9.78 0.20
C PRO A 24 4.14 10.17 0.13
N THR A 25 3.31 9.47 0.90
CA THR A 25 1.85 9.68 0.85
C THR A 25 1.24 9.38 2.21
N TYR A 26 -0.05 9.68 2.37
CA TYR A 26 -0.76 9.52 3.63
C TYR A 26 -2.03 8.69 3.42
N GLY A 27 -2.60 8.21 4.54
CA GLY A 27 -3.65 7.19 4.49
C GLY A 27 -4.85 7.54 3.62
N TYR A 28 -5.39 8.76 3.77
CA TYR A 28 -6.53 9.18 2.97
C TYR A 28 -6.24 9.14 1.47
N GLU A 29 -5.08 9.63 1.07
CA GLU A 29 -4.67 9.63 -0.34
C GLU A 29 -4.52 8.23 -0.89
N ILE A 30 -3.96 7.33 -0.08
CA ILE A 30 -3.82 5.91 -0.46
C ILE A 30 -5.20 5.30 -0.72
N VAL A 31 -6.14 5.50 0.20
CA VAL A 31 -7.51 4.98 0.07
C VAL A 31 -8.16 5.50 -1.21
N MET A 32 -8.09 6.81 -1.43
CA MET A 32 -8.71 7.43 -2.61
C MET A 32 -8.14 6.86 -3.90
N HIS A 33 -6.82 6.69 -3.96
CA HIS A 33 -6.15 6.17 -5.14
C HIS A 33 -6.56 4.73 -5.43
N LEU A 34 -6.54 3.88 -4.40
CA LEU A 34 -6.86 2.46 -4.58
C LEU A 34 -8.33 2.22 -4.89
N LYS A 35 -9.22 3.04 -4.36
CA LYS A 35 -10.64 2.95 -4.73
C LYS A 35 -10.85 3.16 -6.22
N GLN A 36 -10.09 4.06 -6.81
CA GLN A 36 -10.20 4.34 -8.25
C GLN A 36 -9.73 3.19 -9.12
N VAL A 37 -8.82 2.35 -8.63
CA VAL A 37 -8.28 1.25 -9.42
C VAL A 37 -8.90 -0.11 -9.10
N GLY A 38 -9.98 -0.14 -8.32
CA GLY A 38 -10.73 -1.38 -8.13
C GLY A 38 -10.96 -1.84 -6.70
N PHE A 39 -10.33 -1.19 -5.71
CA PHE A 39 -10.56 -1.52 -4.30
C PHE A 39 -11.72 -0.68 -3.76
N SER A 40 -12.91 -0.86 -4.35
CA SER A 40 -14.06 0.03 -4.08
C SER A 40 -14.54 0.01 -2.64
N ASP A 41 -14.35 -1.11 -1.93
CA ASP A 41 -14.79 -1.25 -0.54
C ASP A 41 -13.71 -0.90 0.47
N LEU A 42 -12.56 -0.44 0.02
CA LEU A 42 -11.46 -0.11 0.91
C LEU A 42 -11.81 1.09 1.78
N SER A 43 -11.51 1.00 3.07
CA SER A 43 -11.70 2.08 4.02
C SER A 43 -10.41 2.34 4.79
N GLU A 44 -10.36 3.48 5.46
CA GLU A 44 -9.21 3.79 6.32
C GLU A 44 -9.08 2.79 7.47
N SER A 45 -10.21 2.31 8.00
CA SER A 45 -10.19 1.33 9.08
C SER A 45 -9.55 0.00 8.67
N THR A 46 -9.66 -0.37 7.38
CA THR A 46 -8.99 -1.55 6.84
C THR A 46 -7.51 -1.26 6.55
N LEU A 47 -7.21 -0.05 6.09
CA LEU A 47 -5.86 0.32 5.68
C LEU A 47 -4.90 0.50 6.84
N TYR A 48 -5.33 1.14 7.94
CA TYR A 48 -4.42 1.48 9.03
C TYR A 48 -3.73 0.29 9.69
N PRO A 49 -4.40 -0.84 9.97
CA PRO A 49 -3.69 -2.02 10.48
C PRO A 49 -2.62 -2.54 9.54
N LEU A 50 -2.87 -2.43 8.23
CA LEU A 50 -1.91 -2.84 7.21
C LEU A 50 -0.69 -1.91 7.21
N LEU A 51 -0.92 -0.61 7.31
CA LEU A 51 0.18 0.37 7.39
C LEU A 51 1.02 0.16 8.65
N LEU A 52 0.37 -0.13 9.77
CA LEU A 52 1.08 -0.42 11.01
C LEU A 52 1.97 -1.65 10.86
N ARG A 53 1.48 -2.69 10.21
CA ARG A 53 2.26 -3.89 9.97
C ARG A 53 3.47 -3.61 9.07
N LEU A 54 3.29 -2.81 8.02
CA LEU A 54 4.40 -2.42 7.15
C LEU A 54 5.47 -1.66 7.93
N GLU A 55 5.05 -0.78 8.83
CA GLU A 55 5.97 -0.02 9.67
C GLU A 55 6.73 -0.94 10.63
N GLN A 56 6.01 -1.86 11.27
CA GLN A 56 6.61 -2.82 12.21
C GLN A 56 7.60 -3.75 11.52
N GLN A 57 7.36 -4.06 10.24
CA GLN A 57 8.25 -4.89 9.45
C GLN A 57 9.42 -4.10 8.85
N GLY A 58 9.49 -2.81 9.10
CA GLY A 58 10.57 -1.97 8.61
C GLY A 58 10.49 -1.65 7.11
N LYS A 59 9.36 -1.90 6.48
CA LYS A 59 9.17 -1.65 5.05
C LYS A 59 8.83 -0.20 4.73
N VAL A 60 8.30 0.52 5.72
CA VAL A 60 8.03 1.95 5.61
C VAL A 60 8.44 2.64 6.91
N THR A 61 8.74 3.93 6.82
CA THR A 61 8.91 4.81 7.97
C THR A 61 7.82 5.88 7.91
N VAL A 62 7.67 6.60 9.02
CA VAL A 62 6.64 7.62 9.16
C VAL A 62 7.29 8.96 9.39
N GLU A 63 6.83 9.98 8.65
CA GLU A 63 7.20 11.36 8.86
C GLU A 63 5.94 12.17 9.11
N ARG A 64 6.00 13.06 10.08
CA ARG A 64 4.91 14.01 10.25
C ARG A 64 5.20 15.26 9.44
N ARG A 65 4.22 15.70 8.65
CA ARG A 65 4.33 16.90 7.82
C ARG A 65 3.17 17.84 8.12
N PRO A 66 3.41 19.16 8.04
CA PRO A 66 2.34 20.13 8.24
C PRO A 66 1.21 19.90 7.24
N SER A 67 -0.03 20.09 7.71
CA SER A 67 -1.20 20.06 6.85
C SER A 67 -1.69 21.50 6.68
N PRO A 68 -2.16 21.89 5.46
CA PRO A 68 -2.62 23.27 5.23
C PRO A 68 -3.76 23.70 6.14
N LYS A 69 -4.59 22.74 6.60
CA LYS A 69 -5.79 23.05 7.37
C LYS A 69 -5.95 22.13 8.55
N GLY A 70 -5.07 22.21 9.54
CA GLY A 70 -5.26 21.43 10.74
C GLY A 70 -3.97 20.77 11.24
N PRO A 71 -4.10 19.69 12.03
CA PRO A 71 -2.94 19.03 12.61
C PRO A 71 -2.05 18.40 11.54
N SER A 72 -0.81 18.14 11.91
CA SER A 72 0.14 17.50 11.00
C SER A 72 -0.37 16.15 10.55
N ARG A 73 0.00 15.77 9.32
CA ARG A 73 -0.34 14.47 8.73
C ARG A 73 0.81 13.51 8.86
N LYS A 74 0.45 12.25 8.97
CA LYS A 74 1.38 11.14 9.04
C LYS A 74 1.65 10.65 7.62
N TYR A 75 2.85 10.93 7.10
CA TYR A 75 3.26 10.50 5.78
C TYR A 75 4.09 9.23 5.90
N TYR A 76 3.88 8.31 4.96
CA TYR A 76 4.61 7.05 4.88
C TYR A 76 5.65 7.15 3.79
N VAL A 77 6.86 6.67 4.10
CA VAL A 77 8.00 6.73 3.20
C VAL A 77 8.58 5.32 3.07
N VAL A 78 8.82 4.87 1.86
CA VAL A 78 9.35 3.53 1.63
C VAL A 78 10.80 3.44 2.10
N THR A 79 11.16 2.30 2.67
CA THR A 79 12.53 1.99 3.08
C THR A 79 13.21 1.11 2.02
N LYS A 80 14.50 0.86 2.21
CA LYS A 80 15.24 -0.08 1.40
C LYS A 80 14.61 -1.48 1.48
N GLU A 81 14.20 -1.89 2.68
CA GLU A 81 13.52 -3.17 2.88
C GLU A 81 12.17 -3.22 2.17
N GLY A 82 11.45 -2.12 2.15
CA GLY A 82 10.20 -2.03 1.41
C GLY A 82 10.40 -2.19 -0.10
N ARG A 83 11.44 -1.58 -0.64
CA ARG A 83 11.75 -1.73 -2.07
C ARG A 83 12.15 -3.14 -2.41
N LYS A 84 12.89 -3.80 -1.52
CA LYS A 84 13.27 -5.20 -1.70
C LYS A 84 12.05 -6.10 -1.71
N ALA A 85 11.11 -5.86 -0.79
CA ALA A 85 9.87 -6.63 -0.73
C ALA A 85 9.05 -6.49 -2.01
N LEU A 86 9.00 -5.29 -2.58
CA LEU A 86 8.31 -5.06 -3.86
C LEU A 86 8.98 -5.81 -5.01
N LEU A 87 10.29 -5.82 -5.04
CA LEU A 87 11.02 -6.54 -6.09
C LEU A 87 10.74 -8.05 -6.01
N GLU A 88 10.76 -8.61 -4.81
CA GLU A 88 10.45 -10.03 -4.60
C GLU A 88 9.01 -10.34 -5.02
N PHE A 89 8.07 -9.48 -4.64
CA PHE A 89 6.68 -9.65 -5.04
C PHE A 89 6.52 -9.63 -6.56
N ARG A 90 7.20 -8.73 -7.24
CA ARG A 90 7.10 -8.64 -8.70
C ARG A 90 7.58 -9.92 -9.39
N GLN A 91 8.61 -10.54 -8.86
CA GLN A 91 9.10 -11.81 -9.36
C GLN A 91 8.06 -12.91 -9.19
N ASP A 92 7.48 -13.01 -7.99
CA ASP A 92 6.44 -14.00 -7.69
C ASP A 92 5.20 -13.75 -8.54
N TRP A 93 4.82 -12.48 -8.68
CA TRP A 93 3.65 -12.10 -9.48
C TRP A 93 3.84 -12.49 -10.94
N SER A 94 5.03 -12.26 -11.49
CA SER A 94 5.34 -12.64 -12.86
C SER A 94 5.22 -14.15 -13.07
N GLN A 95 5.69 -14.95 -12.13
CA GLN A 95 5.57 -16.40 -12.20
C GLN A 95 4.11 -16.84 -12.15
N LEU A 96 3.31 -16.22 -11.27
CA LEU A 96 1.89 -16.54 -11.18
C LEU A 96 1.16 -16.20 -12.49
N CYS A 97 1.49 -15.06 -13.07
CA CYS A 97 0.88 -14.66 -14.35
C CYS A 97 1.19 -15.68 -15.44
N GLN A 98 2.42 -16.18 -15.51
CA GLN A 98 2.79 -17.17 -16.48
C GLN A 98 2.05 -18.50 -16.26
N LEU A 99 1.84 -18.86 -14.99
CA LEU A 99 1.18 -20.10 -14.65
C LEU A 99 -0.28 -20.11 -15.08
N VAL A 100 -0.99 -18.99 -14.91
CA VAL A 100 -2.43 -18.92 -15.18
C VAL A 100 -2.78 -18.50 -16.61
N GLU A 101 -1.82 -17.98 -17.34
CA GLU A 101 -1.99 -17.65 -18.75
C GLU A 101 -1.69 -18.85 -19.62
#